data_7d83e819a19f4dfa0708591009b0b85f
#
_entry.id   7d83e819a19f4dfa0708591009b0b85f
#
_cell.length_a   1.000
_cell.length_b   1.000
_cell.length_c   1.000
_cell.angle_alpha   90.00
_cell.angle_beta   90.00
_cell.angle_gamma   90.00
#
_symmetry.space_group_name_H-M   'P 1'
#
loop_
_entity.id
_entity.type
_entity.pdbx_description
1 polymer ?
#
loop_
_entity_poly.entity_id
_entity_poly.type
_entity_poly.pdbx_seq_one_letter_code
_entity_poly.pdbx_strand_id
1 'polypeptide(L)'
;IGTSTTQVIFSKLEIDNTSGFGAIPKIEIVSKEIIYESPVYTTPLRNEWEIDAEQVKKILFHEYEQAGIKPEELATGAVIITGESVKKKNAGCTAKQLSEIAGDFVVVTAGPDLESVLAGCGSGAAKLSEICGGLVANLDIGGGTTNICIFENGKVIDTACLDIGGRLIRIEDETIQYMSESIV
;
A
#
# COMPACT_ATOMS: atom_id res chain seq x y z
N ILE A 1 0.27 5.07 -2.07
CA ILE A 1 1.24 6.10 -2.47
C ILE A 1 2.61 5.65 -1.96
N GLY A 2 3.38 5.02 -2.82
CA GLY A 2 4.75 4.58 -2.51
C GLY A 2 5.79 5.61 -2.90
N THR A 3 7.07 5.27 -2.69
CA THR A 3 8.22 6.12 -3.04
C THR A 3 8.23 6.54 -4.50
N SER A 4 8.01 5.58 -5.40
CA SER A 4 8.12 5.79 -6.85
C SER A 4 6.78 5.69 -7.56
N THR A 5 5.80 5.00 -6.99
CA THR A 5 4.55 4.65 -7.67
C THR A 5 3.33 4.88 -6.81
N THR A 6 2.24 5.26 -7.48
CA THR A 6 0.91 5.45 -6.91
C THR A 6 -0.09 4.63 -7.72
N GLN A 7 -1.00 3.94 -7.05
CA GLN A 7 -2.05 3.14 -7.68
C GLN A 7 -3.36 3.27 -6.91
N VAL A 8 -4.47 3.14 -7.61
CA VAL A 8 -5.84 3.13 -7.05
C VAL A 8 -6.46 1.76 -7.31
N ILE A 9 -7.05 1.17 -6.28
CA ILE A 9 -7.69 -0.15 -6.37
C ILE A 9 -9.07 -0.05 -5.73
N PHE A 10 -10.12 -0.50 -6.44
CA PHE A 10 -11.45 -0.68 -5.88
C PHE A 10 -11.73 -2.16 -5.69
N SER A 11 -12.21 -2.50 -4.50
CA SER A 11 -12.52 -3.88 -4.14
C SER A 11 -13.92 -3.99 -3.55
N LYS A 12 -14.61 -5.08 -3.88
CA LYS A 12 -15.82 -5.51 -3.18
C LYS A 12 -15.42 -6.44 -2.04
N LEU A 13 -15.87 -6.12 -0.83
CA LEU A 13 -15.65 -6.93 0.36
C LEU A 13 -16.98 -7.49 0.84
N GLU A 14 -17.02 -8.79 1.13
CA GLU A 14 -18.13 -9.41 1.82
C GLU A 14 -17.73 -9.64 3.27
N ILE A 15 -18.58 -9.17 4.17
CA ILE A 15 -18.36 -9.22 5.62
C ILE A 15 -19.45 -10.09 6.22
N ASP A 16 -19.08 -11.04 7.06
CA ASP A 16 -20.02 -11.93 7.74
C ASP A 16 -19.61 -12.16 9.20
N ASN A 17 -20.59 -12.57 9.99
CA ASN A 17 -20.36 -13.00 11.37
C ASN A 17 -20.03 -14.50 11.39
N THR A 18 -18.76 -14.82 11.57
CA THR A 18 -18.23 -16.19 11.56
C THR A 18 -18.39 -16.91 12.90
N SER A 19 -18.97 -16.26 13.93
CA SER A 19 -19.19 -16.90 15.23
C SER A 19 -20.38 -17.87 15.21
N GLY A 20 -20.29 -18.94 16.01
CA GLY A 20 -21.38 -19.88 16.23
C GLY A 20 -22.53 -19.26 17.03
N PHE A 21 -23.70 -19.92 17.01
CA PHE A 21 -24.88 -19.50 17.75
C PHE A 21 -24.59 -19.37 19.26
N GLY A 22 -24.88 -18.19 19.83
CA GLY A 22 -24.65 -17.89 21.25
C GLY A 22 -23.22 -17.49 21.62
N ALA A 23 -22.28 -17.40 20.66
CA ALA A 23 -20.93 -16.89 20.87
C ALA A 23 -20.88 -15.35 20.66
N ILE A 24 -19.79 -14.73 21.13
CA ILE A 24 -19.53 -13.31 20.87
C ILE A 24 -19.37 -13.13 19.35
N PRO A 25 -20.07 -12.16 18.71
CA PRO A 25 -19.96 -11.92 17.28
C PRO A 25 -18.52 -11.70 16.84
N LYS A 26 -18.08 -12.45 15.81
CA LYS A 26 -16.79 -12.30 15.17
C LYS A 26 -17.01 -11.89 13.72
N ILE A 27 -16.82 -10.62 13.45
CA ILE A 27 -17.00 -10.05 12.11
C ILE A 27 -15.72 -10.23 11.33
N GLU A 28 -15.79 -10.89 10.18
CA GLU A 28 -14.64 -11.17 9.32
C GLU A 28 -14.96 -10.86 7.85
N ILE A 29 -13.93 -10.51 7.10
CA ILE A 29 -14.03 -10.43 5.64
C ILE A 29 -13.96 -11.87 5.11
N VAL A 30 -15.08 -12.34 4.56
CA VAL A 30 -15.21 -13.70 4.04
C VAL A 30 -14.93 -13.79 2.54
N SER A 31 -15.02 -12.67 1.82
CA SER A 31 -14.68 -12.59 0.41
C SER A 31 -14.10 -11.23 0.06
N LYS A 32 -13.15 -11.22 -0.88
CA LYS A 32 -12.56 -10.02 -1.45
C LYS A 32 -12.39 -10.19 -2.95
N GLU A 33 -12.96 -9.27 -3.72
CA GLU A 33 -12.85 -9.22 -5.16
C GLU A 33 -12.32 -7.85 -5.58
N ILE A 34 -11.28 -7.80 -6.41
CA ILE A 34 -10.81 -6.57 -7.04
C ILE A 34 -11.72 -6.29 -8.24
N ILE A 35 -12.49 -5.20 -8.16
CA ILE A 35 -13.41 -4.80 -9.23
C ILE A 35 -12.80 -3.81 -10.21
N TYR A 36 -11.76 -3.10 -9.78
CA TYR A 36 -11.01 -2.19 -10.64
C TYR A 36 -9.58 -2.01 -10.10
N GLU A 37 -8.63 -1.95 -11.00
CA GLU A 37 -7.22 -1.67 -10.72
C GLU A 37 -6.70 -0.65 -11.75
N SER A 38 -6.21 0.49 -11.26
CA SER A 38 -5.68 1.54 -12.13
C SER A 38 -4.34 1.14 -12.74
N PRO A 39 -3.91 1.81 -13.82
CA PRO A 39 -2.50 1.84 -14.19
C PRO A 39 -1.63 2.27 -13.02
N VAL A 40 -0.36 1.86 -13.04
CA VAL A 40 0.64 2.31 -12.06
C VAL A 40 1.17 3.68 -12.52
N TYR A 41 0.90 4.70 -11.73
CA TYR A 41 1.40 6.05 -11.94
C TYR A 41 2.75 6.27 -11.26
N THR A 42 3.59 7.13 -11.81
CA THR A 42 4.71 7.68 -11.03
C THR A 42 4.15 8.56 -9.92
N THR A 43 4.63 8.40 -8.69
CA THR A 43 4.19 9.24 -7.57
C THR A 43 4.48 10.71 -7.88
N PRO A 44 3.44 11.57 -7.95
CA PRO A 44 3.67 12.99 -8.23
C PRO A 44 4.37 13.67 -7.06
N LEU A 45 5.49 14.29 -7.33
CA LEU A 45 6.25 15.07 -6.36
C LEU A 45 6.29 16.54 -6.80
N ARG A 46 6.11 17.47 -5.87
CA ARG A 46 6.32 18.90 -6.10
C ARG A 46 7.81 19.25 -6.09
N ASN A 47 8.56 18.55 -5.27
CA ASN A 47 10.01 18.58 -5.13
C ASN A 47 10.47 17.32 -4.38
N GLU A 48 11.77 17.20 -4.10
CA GLU A 48 12.33 16.04 -3.38
C GLU A 48 11.71 15.78 -1.99
N TRP A 49 11.09 16.78 -1.39
CA TRP A 49 10.61 16.75 0.01
C TRP A 49 9.09 16.73 0.15
N GLU A 50 8.34 16.90 -0.94
CA GLU A 50 6.89 17.08 -0.88
C GLU A 50 6.17 16.29 -1.98
N ILE A 51 5.10 15.59 -1.57
CA ILE A 51 4.15 14.96 -2.48
C ILE A 51 3.27 16.05 -3.10
N ASP A 52 3.02 16.01 -4.40
CA ASP A 52 2.05 16.87 -5.05
C ASP A 52 0.63 16.33 -4.85
N ALA A 53 0.01 16.75 -3.74
CA ALA A 53 -1.33 16.31 -3.36
C ALA A 53 -2.39 16.63 -4.43
N GLU A 54 -2.26 17.75 -5.15
CA GLU A 54 -3.20 18.14 -6.19
C GLU A 54 -3.11 17.23 -7.43
N GLN A 55 -1.91 16.80 -7.79
CA GLN A 55 -1.75 15.82 -8.86
C GLN A 55 -2.24 14.44 -8.45
N VAL A 56 -2.01 14.02 -7.20
CA VAL A 56 -2.55 12.76 -6.68
C VAL A 56 -4.09 12.79 -6.67
N LYS A 57 -4.70 13.92 -6.29
CA LYS A 57 -6.15 14.10 -6.39
C LYS A 57 -6.67 13.96 -7.82
N LYS A 58 -5.99 14.55 -8.81
CA LYS A 58 -6.37 14.43 -10.22
C LYS A 58 -6.33 12.98 -10.68
N ILE A 59 -5.29 12.22 -10.29
CA ILE A 59 -5.22 10.78 -10.56
C ILE A 59 -6.44 10.08 -9.94
N LEU A 60 -6.71 10.32 -8.65
CA LEU A 60 -7.82 9.70 -7.95
C LEU A 60 -9.16 9.96 -8.64
N PHE A 61 -9.49 11.21 -8.97
CA PHE A 61 -10.74 11.55 -9.64
C PHE A 61 -10.84 10.94 -11.05
N HIS A 62 -9.73 10.94 -11.79
CA HIS A 62 -9.68 10.29 -13.09
C HIS A 62 -10.00 8.79 -12.97
N GLU A 63 -9.44 8.11 -11.96
CA GLU A 63 -9.67 6.68 -11.74
C GLU A 63 -11.10 6.38 -11.26
N TYR A 64 -11.74 7.27 -10.49
CA TYR A 64 -13.17 7.17 -10.19
C TYR A 64 -14.02 7.19 -11.47
N GLU A 65 -13.72 8.12 -12.39
CA GLU A 65 -14.41 8.22 -13.67
C GLU A 65 -14.19 6.97 -14.54
N GLN A 66 -12.94 6.48 -14.63
CA GLN A 66 -12.62 5.28 -15.41
C GLN A 66 -13.30 4.02 -14.85
N ALA A 67 -13.35 3.89 -13.53
CA ALA A 67 -14.03 2.78 -12.85
C ALA A 67 -15.57 2.88 -12.91
N GLY A 68 -16.11 4.05 -13.22
CA GLY A 68 -17.56 4.32 -13.15
C GLY A 68 -18.12 4.29 -11.73
N ILE A 69 -17.28 4.54 -10.73
CA ILE A 69 -17.62 4.52 -9.30
C ILE A 69 -17.71 5.96 -8.79
N LYS A 70 -18.72 6.26 -7.99
CA LYS A 70 -18.83 7.56 -7.31
C LYS A 70 -18.28 7.46 -5.89
N PRO A 71 -17.63 8.52 -5.37
CA PRO A 71 -17.13 8.53 -4.00
C PRO A 71 -18.19 8.16 -2.95
N GLU A 72 -19.43 8.56 -3.16
CA GLU A 72 -20.55 8.31 -2.26
C GLU A 72 -21.00 6.83 -2.24
N GLU A 73 -20.57 6.03 -3.22
CA GLU A 73 -20.87 4.60 -3.31
C GLU A 73 -19.89 3.75 -2.50
N LEU A 74 -18.78 4.36 -2.04
CA LEU A 74 -17.79 3.66 -1.23
C LEU A 74 -18.21 3.62 0.24
N ALA A 75 -18.27 2.42 0.79
CA ALA A 75 -18.56 2.22 2.21
C ALA A 75 -17.37 2.59 3.11
N THR A 76 -16.14 2.34 2.64
CA THR A 76 -14.89 2.66 3.33
C THR A 76 -13.71 2.53 2.40
N GLY A 77 -12.54 2.98 2.84
CA GLY A 77 -11.30 2.82 2.11
C GLY A 77 -10.07 3.10 2.97
N ALA A 78 -8.91 3.02 2.36
CA ALA A 78 -7.64 3.35 3.01
C ALA A 78 -6.74 4.16 2.08
N VAL A 79 -6.14 5.20 2.62
CA VAL A 79 -5.01 5.90 2.00
C VAL A 79 -3.74 5.39 2.69
N ILE A 80 -2.92 4.67 1.95
CA ILE A 80 -1.69 4.08 2.47
C ILE A 80 -0.51 4.84 1.85
N ILE A 81 0.35 5.40 2.69
CA ILE A 81 1.61 6.02 2.28
C ILE A 81 2.75 5.17 2.83
N THR A 82 3.65 4.73 1.96
CA THR A 82 4.72 3.78 2.31
C THR A 82 6.08 4.24 1.78
N GLY A 83 7.13 3.56 2.26
CA GLY A 83 8.51 3.79 1.86
C GLY A 83 9.00 5.21 2.16
N GLU A 84 9.86 5.74 1.31
CA GLU A 84 10.42 7.10 1.45
C GLU A 84 9.35 8.21 1.41
N SER A 85 8.17 7.95 0.82
CA SER A 85 7.06 8.90 0.81
C SER A 85 6.54 9.23 2.21
N VAL A 86 6.70 8.33 3.18
CA VAL A 86 6.36 8.58 4.61
C VAL A 86 7.24 9.67 5.20
N LYS A 87 8.49 9.76 4.77
CA LYS A 87 9.46 10.76 5.23
C LYS A 87 9.23 12.17 4.65
N LYS A 88 8.35 12.30 3.63
CA LYS A 88 8.03 13.60 3.03
C LYS A 88 7.34 14.51 4.04
N LYS A 89 7.69 15.81 4.02
CA LYS A 89 7.22 16.81 4.98
C LYS A 89 5.70 16.93 5.06
N ASN A 90 5.01 16.67 3.95
CA ASN A 90 3.56 16.80 3.83
C ASN A 90 2.80 15.47 3.76
N ALA A 91 3.45 14.32 3.98
CA ALA A 91 2.82 13.00 3.84
C ALA A 91 1.50 12.88 4.64
N GLY A 92 1.53 13.19 5.93
CA GLY A 92 0.33 13.15 6.75
C GLY A 92 -0.78 14.12 6.32
N CYS A 93 -0.41 15.33 5.87
CA CYS A 93 -1.35 16.31 5.37
C CYS A 93 -1.98 15.83 4.05
N THR A 94 -1.16 15.32 3.12
CA THR A 94 -1.64 14.74 1.86
C THR A 94 -2.58 13.58 2.09
N ALA A 95 -2.23 12.64 2.97
CA ALA A 95 -3.07 11.50 3.30
C ALA A 95 -4.43 11.95 3.87
N LYS A 96 -4.45 12.93 4.77
CA LYS A 96 -5.67 13.51 5.31
C LYS A 96 -6.53 14.18 4.25
N GLN A 97 -5.94 14.99 3.37
CA GLN A 97 -6.66 15.64 2.27
C GLN A 97 -7.29 14.64 1.31
N LEU A 98 -6.61 13.52 1.04
CA LEU A 98 -7.15 12.46 0.18
C LEU A 98 -8.27 11.69 0.86
N SER A 99 -8.17 11.43 2.17
CA SER A 99 -9.23 10.75 2.92
C SER A 99 -10.52 11.55 2.98
N GLU A 100 -10.44 12.88 3.06
CA GLU A 100 -11.61 13.78 3.06
C GLU A 100 -12.41 13.74 1.74
N ILE A 101 -11.75 13.43 0.61
CA ILE A 101 -12.38 13.35 -0.72
C ILE A 101 -13.12 12.01 -0.89
N ALA A 102 -12.59 10.98 -0.30
CA ALA A 102 -13.03 9.61 -0.53
C ALA A 102 -14.03 9.09 0.54
N GLY A 103 -14.43 9.94 1.50
CA GLY A 103 -15.33 9.56 2.59
C GLY A 103 -14.59 9.05 3.83
N ASP A 104 -15.18 8.13 4.58
CA ASP A 104 -14.61 7.59 5.83
C ASP A 104 -13.41 6.66 5.57
N PHE A 105 -12.32 7.23 5.07
CA PHE A 105 -11.10 6.50 4.80
C PHE A 105 -10.16 6.47 6.00
N VAL A 106 -9.58 5.31 6.23
CA VAL A 106 -8.49 5.15 7.18
C VAL A 106 -7.19 5.64 6.55
N VAL A 107 -6.47 6.48 7.26
CA VAL A 107 -5.13 6.93 6.85
C VAL A 107 -4.09 6.05 7.55
N VAL A 108 -3.26 5.39 6.76
CA VAL A 108 -2.17 4.57 7.26
C VAL A 108 -0.85 5.10 6.72
N THR A 109 0.02 5.52 7.65
CA THR A 109 1.44 5.73 7.36
C THR A 109 2.18 4.53 7.95
N ALA A 110 2.54 3.58 7.12
CA ALA A 110 3.25 2.39 7.57
C ALA A 110 4.75 2.67 7.62
N GLY A 111 5.34 2.54 8.82
CA GLY A 111 6.79 2.39 8.92
C GLY A 111 7.23 1.04 8.31
N PRO A 112 8.54 0.86 8.07
CA PRO A 112 9.05 -0.30 7.33
C PRO A 112 8.65 -1.65 7.95
N ASP A 113 8.63 -1.77 9.27
CA ASP A 113 8.24 -3.02 9.94
C ASP A 113 6.76 -3.33 9.71
N LEU A 114 5.87 -2.34 9.88
CA LEU A 114 4.44 -2.53 9.65
C LEU A 114 4.16 -2.79 8.17
N GLU A 115 4.83 -2.09 7.26
CA GLU A 115 4.74 -2.31 5.81
C GLU A 115 5.12 -3.75 5.46
N SER A 116 6.24 -4.25 6.01
CA SER A 116 6.71 -5.63 5.81
C SER A 116 5.66 -6.66 6.27
N VAL A 117 5.05 -6.44 7.44
CA VAL A 117 4.01 -7.33 7.99
C VAL A 117 2.74 -7.29 7.13
N LEU A 118 2.27 -6.11 6.76
CA LEU A 118 1.06 -5.96 5.93
C LEU A 118 1.23 -6.59 4.55
N ALA A 119 2.39 -6.37 3.91
CA ALA A 119 2.73 -6.99 2.63
C ALA A 119 2.78 -8.52 2.74
N GLY A 120 3.41 -9.04 3.78
CA GLY A 120 3.49 -10.49 4.02
C GLY A 120 2.15 -11.15 4.34
N CYS A 121 1.26 -10.46 5.06
CA CYS A 121 -0.11 -10.92 5.27
C CYS A 121 -0.93 -10.86 3.98
N GLY A 122 -0.80 -9.75 3.23
CA GLY A 122 -1.52 -9.53 1.97
C GLY A 122 -1.14 -10.49 0.86
N SER A 123 0.12 -10.89 0.77
CA SER A 123 0.61 -11.90 -0.18
C SER A 123 0.20 -13.34 0.16
N GLY A 124 -0.29 -13.56 1.39
CA GLY A 124 -0.63 -14.89 1.90
C GLY A 124 0.55 -15.67 2.51
N ALA A 125 1.74 -15.03 2.67
CA ALA A 125 2.93 -15.68 3.23
C ALA A 125 2.70 -16.19 4.67
N ALA A 126 1.99 -15.42 5.49
CA ALA A 126 1.59 -15.83 6.84
C ALA A 126 0.78 -17.13 6.79
N LYS A 127 -0.26 -17.17 5.93
CA LYS A 127 -1.11 -18.37 5.78
C LYS A 127 -0.34 -19.56 5.23
N LEU A 128 0.55 -19.32 4.27
CA LEU A 128 1.41 -20.37 3.72
C LEU A 128 2.29 -20.99 4.81
N SER A 129 2.85 -20.20 5.72
CA SER A 129 3.69 -20.70 6.83
C SER A 129 2.91 -21.59 7.80
N GLU A 130 1.62 -21.30 8.03
CA GLU A 130 0.74 -22.21 8.81
C GLU A 130 0.55 -23.54 8.11
N ILE A 131 0.30 -23.53 6.80
CA ILE A 131 0.00 -24.73 6.00
C ILE A 131 1.23 -25.63 5.89
N CYS A 132 2.39 -25.06 5.61
CA CYS A 132 3.62 -25.85 5.42
C CYS A 132 4.34 -26.18 6.75
N GLY A 133 3.95 -25.57 7.87
CA GLY A 133 4.57 -25.79 9.18
C GLY A 133 6.05 -25.39 9.24
N GLY A 134 6.45 -24.38 8.45
CA GLY A 134 7.84 -23.95 8.33
C GLY A 134 8.01 -22.44 8.23
N LEU A 135 9.26 -22.01 8.02
CA LEU A 135 9.59 -20.61 7.78
C LEU A 135 9.22 -20.21 6.35
N VAL A 136 8.53 -19.09 6.23
CA VAL A 136 8.22 -18.45 4.96
C VAL A 136 8.68 -16.99 5.01
N ALA A 137 9.50 -16.56 4.05
CA ALA A 137 9.90 -15.18 3.89
C ALA A 137 9.08 -14.53 2.78
N ASN A 138 8.52 -13.35 3.05
CA ASN A 138 7.96 -12.45 2.05
C ASN A 138 8.97 -11.36 1.75
N LEU A 139 9.25 -11.11 0.47
CA LEU A 139 10.07 -10.03 -0.01
C LEU A 139 9.18 -9.11 -0.86
N ASP A 140 8.89 -7.93 -0.35
CA ASP A 140 8.17 -6.88 -1.06
C ASP A 140 9.16 -5.88 -1.64
N ILE A 141 9.43 -6.00 -2.94
CA ILE A 141 10.42 -5.19 -3.64
C ILE A 141 9.72 -4.00 -4.29
N GLY A 142 9.75 -2.86 -3.58
CA GLY A 142 9.23 -1.60 -4.06
C GLY A 142 10.19 -0.86 -5.02
N GLY A 143 9.88 0.41 -5.30
CA GLY A 143 10.73 1.25 -6.14
C GLY A 143 12.04 1.66 -5.47
N GLY A 144 12.00 2.01 -4.20
CA GLY A 144 13.15 2.50 -3.42
C GLY A 144 13.64 1.55 -2.34
N THR A 145 12.76 0.68 -1.84
CA THR A 145 13.03 -0.19 -0.69
C THR A 145 12.60 -1.62 -0.96
N THR A 146 13.20 -2.57 -0.23
CA THR A 146 12.74 -3.96 -0.14
C THR A 146 12.37 -4.25 1.31
N ASN A 147 11.10 -4.54 1.55
CA ASN A 147 10.56 -4.91 2.84
C ASN A 147 10.51 -6.44 2.97
N ILE A 148 11.07 -6.96 4.05
CA ILE A 148 11.16 -8.39 4.31
C ILE A 148 10.39 -8.72 5.59
N CYS A 149 9.55 -9.76 5.54
CA CYS A 149 8.90 -10.30 6.73
C CYS A 149 9.01 -11.83 6.73
N ILE A 150 9.42 -12.37 7.87
CA ILE A 150 9.55 -13.81 8.07
C ILE A 150 8.41 -14.31 8.96
N PHE A 151 7.73 -15.36 8.51
CA PHE A 151 6.64 -16.00 9.22
C PHE A 151 6.99 -17.44 9.60
N GLU A 152 6.54 -17.85 10.78
CA GLU A 152 6.52 -19.25 11.22
C GLU A 152 5.15 -19.55 11.85
N ASN A 153 4.48 -20.58 11.36
CA ASN A 153 3.14 -20.98 11.85
C ASN A 153 2.15 -19.80 11.90
N GLY A 154 2.15 -18.94 10.88
CA GLY A 154 1.29 -17.75 10.75
C GLY A 154 1.72 -16.55 11.58
N LYS A 155 2.77 -16.65 12.38
CA LYS A 155 3.26 -15.57 13.26
C LYS A 155 4.49 -14.90 12.66
N VAL A 156 4.57 -13.60 12.83
CA VAL A 156 5.76 -12.83 12.48
C VAL A 156 6.91 -13.21 13.43
N ILE A 157 8.04 -13.58 12.85
CA ILE A 157 9.28 -13.90 13.58
C ILE A 157 10.24 -12.71 13.53
N ASP A 158 10.38 -12.09 12.34
CA ASP A 158 11.30 -11.00 12.14
C ASP A 158 10.90 -10.14 10.94
N THR A 159 11.36 -8.89 10.93
CA THR A 159 11.20 -7.94 9.83
C THR A 159 12.51 -7.25 9.52
N ALA A 160 12.71 -6.88 8.25
CA ALA A 160 13.81 -6.07 7.81
C ALA A 160 13.39 -5.16 6.66
N CYS A 161 14.06 -4.02 6.53
CA CYS A 161 13.93 -3.14 5.39
C CYS A 161 15.32 -2.80 4.84
N LEU A 162 15.49 -2.96 3.54
CA LEU A 162 16.69 -2.59 2.81
C LEU A 162 16.38 -1.37 1.94
N ASP A 163 17.26 -0.38 1.93
CA ASP A 163 17.17 0.79 1.04
C ASP A 163 17.62 0.44 -0.39
N ILE A 164 17.13 -0.69 -0.87
CA ILE A 164 17.36 -1.23 -2.22
C ILE A 164 16.02 -1.60 -2.83
N GLY A 165 15.72 -1.05 -4.00
CA GLY A 165 14.48 -1.30 -4.74
C GLY A 165 14.71 -1.41 -6.24
N GLY A 166 13.63 -1.63 -6.98
CA GLY A 166 13.67 -1.84 -8.42
C GLY A 166 13.84 -0.56 -9.27
N ARG A 167 13.81 0.64 -8.66
CA ARG A 167 13.80 1.93 -9.39
C ARG A 167 14.74 2.95 -8.74
N LEU A 168 15.96 2.55 -8.48
CA LEU A 168 16.97 3.39 -7.84
C LEU A 168 17.61 4.38 -8.80
N ILE A 169 17.58 4.10 -10.11
CA ILE A 169 18.08 4.98 -11.16
C ILE A 169 16.99 5.16 -12.21
N ARG A 170 16.75 6.41 -12.62
CA ARG A 170 15.92 6.75 -13.77
C ARG A 170 16.75 7.40 -14.83
N ILE A 171 16.71 6.83 -16.04
CA ILE A 171 17.43 7.31 -17.22
C ILE A 171 16.39 7.71 -18.26
N GLU A 172 16.49 8.92 -18.79
CA GLU A 172 15.71 9.43 -19.93
C GLU A 172 16.67 10.09 -20.91
N ASP A 173 16.52 9.81 -22.19
CA ASP A 173 17.36 10.34 -23.26
C ASP A 173 18.86 10.19 -22.96
N GLU A 174 19.27 8.97 -22.55
CA GLU A 174 20.66 8.61 -22.19
C GLU A 174 21.23 9.44 -21.00
N THR A 175 20.39 10.17 -20.29
CA THR A 175 20.79 11.02 -19.15
C THR A 175 20.15 10.51 -17.88
N ILE A 176 20.94 10.42 -16.80
CA ILE A 176 20.43 10.08 -15.46
C ILE A 176 19.60 11.29 -14.96
N GLN A 177 18.28 11.07 -14.82
CA GLN A 177 17.36 12.06 -14.28
C GLN A 177 17.19 11.95 -12.77
N TYR A 178 17.39 10.75 -12.24
CA TYR A 178 17.30 10.47 -10.82
C TYR A 178 18.23 9.33 -10.43
N MET A 179 18.85 9.46 -9.28
CA MET A 179 19.63 8.41 -8.63
C MET A 179 19.38 8.47 -7.13
N SER A 180 19.02 7.33 -6.53
CA SER A 180 18.79 7.24 -5.10
C SER A 180 20.07 7.46 -4.30
N GLU A 181 19.98 8.19 -3.19
CA GLU A 181 21.12 8.39 -2.29
C GLU A 181 21.67 7.08 -1.71
N SER A 182 20.86 6.01 -1.68
CA SER A 182 21.27 4.69 -1.18
C SER A 182 22.32 3.98 -2.04
N ILE A 183 22.63 4.48 -3.25
CA ILE A 183 23.59 3.88 -4.19
C ILE A 183 24.76 4.81 -4.53
N VAL A 184 24.90 5.92 -3.83
CA VAL A 184 26.01 6.89 -4.00
C VAL A 184 27.12 6.63 -3.00
#